data_a92a17c38d932274f8eb3aae20d44f1e
#
_entry.id   a92a17c38d932274f8eb3aae20d44f1e
#
_cell.length_a   1.000
_cell.length_b   1.000
_cell.length_c   1.000
_cell.angle_alpha   90.00
_cell.angle_beta   90.00
_cell.angle_gamma   90.00
#
_symmetry.space_group_name_H-M   'P 1'
#
loop_
_entity.id
_entity.type
_entity.pdbx_description
1 polymer ?
#
loop_
_entity_poly.entity_id
_entity_poly.type
_entity_poly.pdbx_seq_one_letter_code
_entity_poly.pdbx_strand_id
1 'polypeptide(L)'
;MSTFASLLMLFMLGLAQAYQDMDEEFLGDDEETIDITTTILTTNNGTSELLMEGDMLLPNNRNALKCYSNSCLWRKSSNGLVTIPYILSPQFSGMERQKIERALQSFHGRSCIRFVPRRNEYDFISVENKGGCFAALGRQGGRQVVSLNRQGCIYHGIIQHEFLHALGFQHEQTRSDRDSYVRIIWDNINSEMAFNFYKQDTNNLNTPYDYSSIMHYGRTAFTINGRDTIVPNSGAKIGQRQGMSRGDVARINLLYGC
;
A
#
# COMPACT_ATOMS: atom_id res chain seq x y z
N MET A 1 -39.92 3.45 -35.32
CA MET A 1 -39.46 3.14 -33.92
C MET A 1 -37.95 2.87 -33.84
N SER A 2 -37.18 2.94 -34.93
CA SER A 2 -35.74 2.60 -34.94
C SER A 2 -34.78 3.77 -34.64
N THR A 3 -35.16 5.00 -34.94
CA THR A 3 -34.28 6.18 -34.78
C THR A 3 -34.15 6.68 -33.34
N PHE A 4 -35.16 6.52 -32.50
CA PHE A 4 -35.12 6.93 -31.10
C PHE A 4 -34.21 6.03 -30.25
N ALA A 5 -34.18 4.73 -30.52
CA ALA A 5 -33.33 3.77 -29.82
C ALA A 5 -31.83 4.00 -30.13
N SER A 6 -31.50 4.36 -31.38
CA SER A 6 -30.13 4.67 -31.80
C SER A 6 -29.62 5.98 -31.19
N LEU A 7 -30.47 7.01 -31.05
CA LEU A 7 -30.09 8.26 -30.39
C LEU A 7 -29.83 8.08 -28.90
N LEU A 8 -30.68 7.27 -28.22
CA LEU A 8 -30.52 6.97 -26.79
C LEU A 8 -29.21 6.19 -26.53
N MET A 9 -28.87 5.24 -27.41
CA MET A 9 -27.64 4.47 -27.30
C MET A 9 -26.37 5.32 -27.51
N LEU A 10 -26.40 6.25 -28.46
CA LEU A 10 -25.30 7.21 -28.68
C LEU A 10 -25.16 8.19 -27.51
N PHE A 11 -26.26 8.59 -26.89
CA PHE A 11 -26.23 9.49 -25.73
C PHE A 11 -25.65 8.78 -24.49
N MET A 12 -26.00 7.49 -24.28
CA MET A 12 -25.46 6.68 -23.17
C MET A 12 -23.99 6.36 -23.37
N LEU A 13 -23.54 6.10 -24.61
CA LEU A 13 -22.12 5.90 -24.94
C LEU A 13 -21.33 7.20 -24.72
N GLY A 14 -21.88 8.36 -25.11
CA GLY A 14 -21.25 9.66 -24.88
C GLY A 14 -21.13 10.01 -23.38
N LEU A 15 -22.12 9.66 -22.56
CA LEU A 15 -22.07 9.84 -21.10
C LEU A 15 -21.06 8.89 -20.44
N ALA A 16 -20.96 7.63 -20.91
CA ALA A 16 -19.98 6.68 -20.42
C ALA A 16 -18.54 7.11 -20.77
N GLN A 17 -18.33 7.62 -21.98
CA GLN A 17 -17.02 8.15 -22.40
C GLN A 17 -16.65 9.40 -21.59
N ALA A 18 -17.57 10.36 -21.44
CA ALA A 18 -17.35 11.56 -20.63
C ALA A 18 -17.09 11.24 -19.14
N TYR A 19 -17.68 10.16 -18.64
CA TYR A 19 -17.43 9.69 -17.27
C TYR A 19 -16.03 9.05 -17.18
N GLN A 20 -15.59 8.28 -18.17
CA GLN A 20 -14.23 7.73 -18.25
C GLN A 20 -13.18 8.84 -18.42
N ASP A 21 -13.42 9.80 -19.30
CA ASP A 21 -12.52 10.93 -19.52
C ASP A 21 -12.40 11.83 -18.27
N MET A 22 -13.49 12.01 -17.50
CA MET A 22 -13.44 12.70 -16.21
C MET A 22 -12.69 11.91 -15.13
N ASP A 23 -12.75 10.59 -15.17
CA ASP A 23 -11.98 9.75 -14.24
C ASP A 23 -10.48 9.74 -14.56
N GLU A 24 -10.08 9.86 -15.85
CA GLU A 24 -8.68 10.02 -16.27
C GLU A 24 -8.14 11.43 -15.98
N GLU A 25 -8.93 12.49 -16.17
CA GLU A 25 -8.53 13.87 -15.88
C GLU A 25 -8.43 14.16 -14.36
N PHE A 26 -9.16 13.41 -13.52
CA PHE A 26 -9.08 13.55 -12.07
C PHE A 26 -7.95 12.73 -11.42
N LEU A 27 -7.35 11.77 -12.14
CA LEU A 27 -6.06 11.15 -11.84
C LEU A 27 -4.94 12.06 -12.40
N GLY A 28 -4.94 13.33 -11.99
CA GLY A 28 -4.12 14.37 -12.55
C GLY A 28 -2.64 13.98 -12.68
N ASP A 29 -1.97 14.56 -13.65
CA ASP A 29 -0.54 14.46 -14.03
C ASP A 29 0.45 14.47 -12.83
N ASP A 30 0.01 14.94 -11.65
CA ASP A 30 0.81 15.04 -10.44
C ASP A 30 1.09 13.68 -9.78
N GLU A 31 0.26 12.65 -9.95
CA GLU A 31 0.47 11.32 -9.35
C GLU A 31 1.49 10.47 -10.11
N GLU A 32 1.69 10.69 -11.40
CA GLU A 32 2.60 9.89 -12.23
C GLU A 32 4.09 10.17 -11.95
N THR A 33 4.42 11.31 -11.34
CA THR A 33 5.78 11.74 -11.06
C THR A 33 6.26 11.49 -9.63
N ILE A 34 5.37 11.07 -8.72
CA ILE A 34 5.68 10.92 -7.29
C ILE A 34 6.49 9.65 -7.02
N ASP A 35 7.68 9.82 -6.46
CA ASP A 35 8.44 8.72 -5.87
C ASP A 35 7.84 8.36 -4.50
N ILE A 36 7.06 7.28 -4.47
CA ILE A 36 6.37 6.81 -3.26
C ILE A 36 7.35 6.61 -2.12
N THR A 37 8.47 5.94 -2.35
CA THR A 37 9.49 5.71 -1.31
C THR A 37 10.03 7.02 -0.76
N THR A 38 10.49 7.92 -1.62
CA THR A 38 11.03 9.22 -1.20
C THR A 38 9.98 10.05 -0.48
N THR A 39 8.73 10.05 -0.97
CA THR A 39 7.64 10.80 -0.35
C THR A 39 7.30 10.26 1.03
N ILE A 40 7.18 8.94 1.20
CA ILE A 40 6.93 8.30 2.50
C ILE A 40 8.08 8.63 3.47
N LEU A 41 9.32 8.35 3.09
CA LEU A 41 10.49 8.56 3.96
C LEU A 41 10.67 10.03 4.34
N THR A 42 10.43 10.97 3.42
CA THR A 42 10.50 12.40 3.70
C THR A 42 9.38 12.84 4.65
N THR A 43 8.16 12.35 4.43
CA THR A 43 7.00 12.67 5.29
C THR A 43 7.17 12.07 6.68
N ASN A 44 7.84 10.92 6.80
CA ASN A 44 8.12 10.25 8.06
C ASN A 44 9.34 10.82 8.80
N ASN A 45 10.11 11.69 8.15
CA ASN A 45 11.24 12.35 8.79
C ASN A 45 10.75 13.31 9.89
N GLY A 46 11.09 12.99 11.15
CA GLY A 46 10.66 13.75 12.32
C GLY A 46 9.38 13.24 12.99
N THR A 47 8.81 12.12 12.55
CA THR A 47 7.77 11.43 13.34
C THR A 47 8.34 10.96 14.68
N SER A 48 7.54 11.03 15.73
CA SER A 48 7.88 10.48 17.04
C SER A 48 7.61 8.97 17.15
N GLU A 49 7.04 8.36 16.12
CA GLU A 49 6.74 6.94 16.11
C GLU A 49 8.00 6.12 15.80
N LEU A 50 8.12 4.96 16.45
CA LEU A 50 9.19 4.00 16.15
C LEU A 50 8.79 3.17 14.94
N LEU A 51 9.42 3.46 13.81
CA LEU A 51 9.15 2.79 12.55
C LEU A 51 10.27 1.80 12.18
N MET A 52 9.88 0.63 11.72
CA MET A 52 10.75 -0.35 11.05
C MET A 52 10.51 -0.22 9.54
N GLU A 53 11.57 -0.43 8.76
CA GLU A 53 11.51 -0.28 7.30
C GLU A 53 10.91 1.06 6.84
N GLY A 54 11.06 2.12 7.66
CA GLY A 54 10.69 3.50 7.34
C GLY A 54 9.23 3.88 7.53
N ASP A 55 8.28 2.91 7.56
CA ASP A 55 6.84 3.14 7.58
C ASP A 55 6.02 2.04 8.28
N MET A 56 6.65 0.98 8.74
CA MET A 56 5.95 -0.03 9.53
C MET A 56 6.04 0.28 11.02
N LEU A 57 4.88 0.45 11.66
CA LEU A 57 4.78 0.69 13.10
C LEU A 57 5.23 -0.56 13.87
N LEU A 58 6.20 -0.38 14.76
CA LEU A 58 6.59 -1.47 15.65
C LEU A 58 5.44 -1.78 16.61
N PRO A 59 5.07 -3.07 16.79
CA PRO A 59 4.07 -3.43 17.77
C PRO A 59 4.56 -3.05 19.17
N ASN A 60 3.64 -2.54 20.02
CA ASN A 60 3.92 -2.22 21.41
C ASN A 60 4.36 -3.44 22.25
N ASN A 61 4.25 -4.63 21.73
CA ASN A 61 4.73 -5.88 22.32
C ASN A 61 6.09 -6.24 21.73
N ARG A 62 7.10 -6.40 22.58
CA ARG A 62 8.52 -6.63 22.24
C ARG A 62 8.84 -7.94 21.50
N ASN A 63 7.86 -8.68 21.02
CA ASN A 63 8.05 -9.93 20.30
C ASN A 63 7.80 -9.74 18.82
N ALA A 64 8.79 -10.05 17.99
CA ALA A 64 8.67 -10.04 16.52
C ALA A 64 7.44 -10.86 16.07
N LEU A 65 6.64 -10.26 15.18
CA LEU A 65 5.43 -10.87 14.63
C LEU A 65 5.77 -12.09 13.77
N LYS A 66 5.89 -13.26 14.40
CA LYS A 66 5.58 -14.51 13.72
C LYS A 66 4.07 -14.70 13.80
N CYS A 67 3.39 -14.64 12.67
CA CYS A 67 1.97 -14.89 12.58
C CYS A 67 1.68 -16.37 12.83
N TYR A 68 1.58 -16.78 14.07
CA TYR A 68 1.18 -18.14 14.41
C TYR A 68 -0.31 -18.33 14.09
N SER A 69 -0.63 -19.38 13.33
CA SER A 69 -2.01 -19.79 13.01
C SER A 69 -2.85 -18.72 12.33
N ASN A 70 -2.26 -17.86 11.47
CA ASN A 70 -2.95 -16.78 10.76
C ASN A 70 -3.67 -15.77 11.68
N SER A 71 -3.30 -15.67 12.96
CA SER A 71 -3.96 -14.76 13.91
C SER A 71 -3.77 -13.28 13.57
N CYS A 72 -2.73 -12.96 12.82
CA CYS A 72 -2.43 -11.60 12.32
C CYS A 72 -3.08 -11.30 10.97
N LEU A 73 -3.88 -12.19 10.41
CA LEU A 73 -4.64 -11.95 9.21
C LEU A 73 -6.08 -11.53 9.54
N TRP A 74 -6.65 -10.70 8.69
CA TRP A 74 -8.08 -10.39 8.74
C TRP A 74 -8.89 -11.63 8.39
N ARG A 75 -9.94 -11.88 9.16
CA ARG A 75 -10.68 -13.13 9.03
C ARG A 75 -11.58 -13.13 7.79
N LYS A 76 -11.56 -14.24 7.06
CA LYS A 76 -12.49 -14.49 5.97
C LYS A 76 -13.85 -14.89 6.56
N SER A 77 -14.93 -14.27 6.09
CA SER A 77 -16.30 -14.59 6.45
C SER A 77 -16.80 -15.82 5.68
N SER A 78 -17.93 -16.39 6.10
CA SER A 78 -18.55 -17.56 5.46
C SER A 78 -18.95 -17.34 4.00
N ASN A 79 -19.14 -16.08 3.58
CA ASN A 79 -19.41 -15.71 2.19
C ASN A 79 -18.14 -15.62 1.32
N GLY A 80 -16.97 -16.00 1.85
CA GLY A 80 -15.69 -15.98 1.14
C GLY A 80 -15.02 -14.59 1.06
N LEU A 81 -15.59 -13.55 1.67
CA LEU A 81 -15.00 -12.21 1.68
C LEU A 81 -14.24 -11.93 2.97
N VAL A 82 -13.20 -11.11 2.86
CA VAL A 82 -12.46 -10.55 3.99
C VAL A 82 -12.91 -9.11 4.19
N THR A 83 -13.84 -8.92 5.10
CA THR A 83 -14.43 -7.60 5.38
C THR A 83 -13.63 -6.89 6.46
N ILE A 84 -13.08 -5.72 6.13
CA ILE A 84 -12.22 -4.90 6.99
C ILE A 84 -12.92 -3.58 7.26
N PRO A 85 -13.43 -3.38 8.48
CA PRO A 85 -14.09 -2.13 8.85
C PRO A 85 -13.06 -1.01 9.00
N TYR A 86 -13.41 0.22 8.57
CA TYR A 86 -12.57 1.39 8.77
C TYR A 86 -13.37 2.63 9.16
N ILE A 87 -12.67 3.59 9.76
CA ILE A 87 -13.14 4.96 9.98
C ILE A 87 -12.11 5.94 9.43
N LEU A 88 -12.58 7.08 8.94
CA LEU A 88 -11.72 8.19 8.51
C LEU A 88 -11.77 9.31 9.53
N SER A 89 -10.62 9.83 9.93
CA SER A 89 -10.53 11.00 10.81
C SER A 89 -11.32 12.18 10.24
N PRO A 90 -12.03 12.97 11.08
CA PRO A 90 -12.72 14.18 10.63
C PRO A 90 -11.78 15.26 10.09
N GLN A 91 -10.47 15.13 10.30
CA GLN A 91 -9.46 16.06 9.78
C GLN A 91 -9.31 16.01 8.25
N PHE A 92 -9.67 14.89 7.61
CA PHE A 92 -9.63 14.79 6.15
C PHE A 92 -10.76 15.59 5.50
N SER A 93 -10.43 16.41 4.51
CA SER A 93 -11.40 17.10 3.67
C SER A 93 -12.25 16.13 2.84
N GLY A 94 -13.31 16.61 2.21
CA GLY A 94 -14.16 15.78 1.35
C GLY A 94 -13.40 15.14 0.19
N MET A 95 -12.50 15.89 -0.45
CA MET A 95 -11.66 15.37 -1.55
C MET A 95 -10.66 14.33 -1.07
N GLU A 96 -9.99 14.57 0.06
CA GLU A 96 -9.05 13.60 0.64
C GLU A 96 -9.76 12.29 1.02
N ARG A 97 -10.95 12.37 1.63
CA ARG A 97 -11.79 11.20 1.92
C ARG A 97 -12.13 10.42 0.66
N GLN A 98 -12.52 11.11 -0.40
CA GLN A 98 -12.84 10.48 -1.67
C GLN A 98 -11.61 9.79 -2.29
N LYS A 99 -10.42 10.41 -2.23
CA LYS A 99 -9.16 9.78 -2.68
C LYS A 99 -8.85 8.52 -1.88
N ILE A 100 -8.98 8.57 -0.54
CA ILE A 100 -8.77 7.42 0.34
C ILE A 100 -9.75 6.30 0.00
N GLU A 101 -11.04 6.60 -0.08
CA GLU A 101 -12.08 5.61 -0.38
C GLU A 101 -11.91 4.98 -1.76
N ARG A 102 -11.51 5.75 -2.78
CA ARG A 102 -11.19 5.25 -4.12
C ARG A 102 -10.02 4.26 -4.09
N ALA A 103 -8.96 4.57 -3.35
CA ALA A 103 -7.83 3.66 -3.18
C ALA A 103 -8.24 2.36 -2.47
N LEU A 104 -9.12 2.43 -1.47
CA LEU A 104 -9.67 1.24 -0.81
C LEU A 104 -10.57 0.40 -1.73
N GLN A 105 -11.37 1.06 -2.55
CA GLN A 105 -12.25 0.38 -3.51
C GLN A 105 -11.45 -0.38 -4.58
N SER A 106 -10.23 0.06 -4.91
CA SER A 106 -9.38 -0.61 -5.91
C SER A 106 -8.99 -2.05 -5.55
N PHE A 107 -9.08 -2.43 -4.27
CA PHE A 107 -8.92 -3.82 -3.81
C PHE A 107 -10.12 -4.71 -4.12
N HIS A 108 -11.32 -4.12 -4.20
CA HIS A 108 -12.59 -4.86 -4.21
C HIS A 108 -12.81 -5.69 -5.49
N GLY A 109 -12.48 -5.15 -6.64
CA GLY A 109 -12.67 -5.82 -7.94
C GLY A 109 -11.58 -6.82 -8.29
N ARG A 110 -10.48 -6.84 -7.51
CA ARG A 110 -9.27 -7.60 -7.84
C ARG A 110 -8.96 -8.71 -6.82
N SER A 111 -9.66 -8.72 -5.68
CA SER A 111 -9.45 -9.66 -4.56
C SER A 111 -10.74 -9.92 -3.79
N CYS A 112 -10.68 -10.77 -2.77
CA CYS A 112 -11.79 -10.94 -1.81
C CYS A 112 -11.77 -9.92 -0.66
N ILE A 113 -10.84 -8.97 -0.65
CA ILE A 113 -10.77 -7.92 0.37
C ILE A 113 -11.89 -6.90 0.15
N ARG A 114 -12.56 -6.52 1.24
CA ARG A 114 -13.63 -5.51 1.25
C ARG A 114 -13.43 -4.55 2.40
N PHE A 115 -12.96 -3.35 2.11
CA PHE A 115 -12.94 -2.26 3.08
C PHE A 115 -14.33 -1.65 3.16
N VAL A 116 -14.89 -1.56 4.37
CA VAL A 116 -16.25 -1.07 4.60
C VAL A 116 -16.27 -0.04 5.73
N PRO A 117 -17.17 0.96 5.69
CA PRO A 117 -17.37 1.85 6.83
C PRO A 117 -17.73 1.04 8.09
N ARG A 118 -17.02 1.30 9.20
CA ARG A 118 -17.27 0.65 10.48
C ARG A 118 -18.64 0.99 11.05
N ARG A 119 -19.31 0.02 11.63
CA ARG A 119 -20.52 0.18 12.43
C ARG A 119 -20.22 -0.02 13.91
N ASN A 120 -20.02 -1.27 14.33
CA ASN A 120 -19.76 -1.65 15.73
C ASN A 120 -18.72 -2.76 15.86
N GLU A 121 -17.99 -3.07 14.78
CA GLU A 121 -17.01 -4.12 14.77
C GLU A 121 -15.89 -3.79 15.77
N TYR A 122 -15.39 -4.82 16.47
CA TYR A 122 -14.31 -4.68 17.45
C TYR A 122 -12.97 -4.40 16.75
N ASP A 123 -12.63 -5.21 15.74
CA ASP A 123 -11.42 -5.04 14.94
C ASP A 123 -11.69 -4.09 13.78
N PHE A 124 -10.93 -3.01 13.69
CA PHE A 124 -11.08 -2.03 12.62
C PHE A 124 -9.83 -1.17 12.42
N ILE A 125 -9.74 -0.56 11.24
CA ILE A 125 -8.69 0.40 10.90
C ILE A 125 -9.18 1.82 11.16
N SER A 126 -8.42 2.59 11.94
CA SER A 126 -8.61 4.03 12.12
C SER A 126 -7.62 4.75 11.21
N VAL A 127 -8.11 5.36 10.14
CA VAL A 127 -7.29 6.16 9.22
C VAL A 127 -7.17 7.57 9.80
N GLU A 128 -5.94 7.98 10.10
CA GLU A 128 -5.67 9.20 10.86
C GLU A 128 -4.63 10.08 10.17
N ASN A 129 -4.75 11.39 10.39
CA ASN A 129 -3.74 12.36 9.97
C ASN A 129 -2.72 12.54 11.12
N LYS A 130 -1.69 11.69 11.15
CA LYS A 130 -0.56 11.84 12.07
C LYS A 130 0.68 12.36 11.34
N GLY A 131 1.82 12.39 12.01
CA GLY A 131 3.09 12.86 11.45
C GLY A 131 3.79 11.82 10.60
N GLY A 132 3.16 11.34 9.52
CA GLY A 132 3.78 10.38 8.62
C GLY A 132 2.77 9.50 7.87
N CYS A 133 3.31 8.69 6.93
CA CYS A 133 2.62 7.58 6.27
C CYS A 133 3.14 6.30 6.92
N PHE A 134 2.30 5.60 7.65
CA PHE A 134 2.70 4.34 8.28
C PHE A 134 1.52 3.48 8.69
N ALA A 135 1.75 2.18 8.79
CA ALA A 135 0.79 1.21 9.28
C ALA A 135 1.44 0.10 10.13
N ALA A 136 0.66 -0.56 10.96
CA ALA A 136 1.08 -1.80 11.59
C ALA A 136 0.94 -2.97 10.62
N LEU A 137 1.86 -3.94 10.71
CA LEU A 137 1.87 -5.12 9.86
C LEU A 137 0.77 -6.11 10.25
N GLY A 138 -0.20 -6.34 9.37
CA GLY A 138 -1.31 -7.27 9.57
C GLY A 138 -2.34 -6.79 10.60
N ARG A 139 -3.28 -7.67 10.95
CA ARG A 139 -4.33 -7.40 11.94
C ARG A 139 -3.76 -7.45 13.36
N GLN A 140 -3.91 -6.36 14.09
CA GLN A 140 -3.43 -6.22 15.48
C GLN A 140 -4.49 -6.60 16.54
N GLY A 141 -5.76 -6.69 16.12
CA GLY A 141 -6.89 -6.80 17.05
C GLY A 141 -7.33 -5.45 17.62
N GLY A 142 -8.64 -5.25 17.76
CA GLY A 142 -9.20 -3.98 18.18
C GLY A 142 -8.98 -2.87 17.16
N ARG A 143 -8.81 -1.64 17.66
CA ARG A 143 -8.50 -0.47 16.83
C ARG A 143 -7.02 -0.46 16.46
N GLN A 144 -6.71 -0.43 15.17
CA GLN A 144 -5.35 -0.18 14.68
C GLN A 144 -5.30 1.06 13.77
N VAL A 145 -4.19 1.79 13.85
CA VAL A 145 -4.00 3.02 13.09
C VAL A 145 -3.33 2.73 11.75
N VAL A 146 -3.85 3.36 10.70
CA VAL A 146 -3.13 3.64 9.46
C VAL A 146 -2.99 5.16 9.39
N SER A 147 -1.76 5.65 9.43
CA SER A 147 -1.50 7.08 9.34
C SER A 147 -1.35 7.50 7.88
N LEU A 148 -2.09 8.52 7.50
CA LEU A 148 -2.00 9.19 6.21
C LEU A 148 -1.87 10.70 6.46
N ASN A 149 -0.64 11.19 6.55
CA ASN A 149 -0.40 12.62 6.69
C ASN A 149 -0.95 13.37 5.47
N ARG A 150 -1.75 14.42 5.71
CA ARG A 150 -2.42 15.18 4.64
C ARG A 150 -1.45 15.87 3.67
N GLN A 151 -0.24 16.18 4.12
CA GLN A 151 0.75 16.91 3.33
C GLN A 151 1.64 16.02 2.45
N GLY A 152 1.59 14.68 2.62
CA GLY A 152 2.50 13.80 1.87
C GLY A 152 1.98 12.38 1.61
N CYS A 153 0.81 11.97 2.17
CA CYS A 153 0.37 10.58 2.08
C CYS A 153 -0.93 10.37 1.28
N ILE A 154 -1.61 11.45 0.84
CA ILE A 154 -2.93 11.35 0.18
C ILE A 154 -2.76 11.14 -1.34
N TYR A 155 -1.95 10.14 -1.70
CA TYR A 155 -1.76 9.66 -3.06
C TYR A 155 -2.23 8.22 -3.18
N HIS A 156 -2.84 7.87 -4.31
CA HIS A 156 -3.46 6.56 -4.53
C HIS A 156 -2.52 5.40 -4.19
N GLY A 157 -1.30 5.42 -4.72
CA GLY A 157 -0.31 4.39 -4.50
C GLY A 157 0.18 4.32 -3.05
N ILE A 158 0.39 5.47 -2.36
CA ILE A 158 0.80 5.49 -0.95
C ILE A 158 -0.30 4.90 -0.06
N ILE A 159 -1.56 5.26 -0.32
CA ILE A 159 -2.70 4.69 0.43
C ILE A 159 -2.75 3.17 0.25
N GLN A 160 -2.60 2.67 -0.99
CA GLN A 160 -2.55 1.23 -1.24
C GLN A 160 -1.39 0.55 -0.51
N HIS A 161 -0.21 1.17 -0.49
CA HIS A 161 1.00 0.70 0.18
C HIS A 161 0.75 0.52 1.69
N GLU A 162 0.25 1.53 2.38
CA GLU A 162 -0.03 1.47 3.81
C GLU A 162 -1.10 0.42 4.15
N PHE A 163 -2.09 0.26 3.28
CA PHE A 163 -3.10 -0.77 3.47
C PHE A 163 -2.59 -2.19 3.16
N LEU A 164 -1.57 -2.35 2.31
CA LEU A 164 -0.89 -3.63 2.12
C LEU A 164 -0.11 -4.03 3.39
N HIS A 165 0.54 -3.08 4.09
CA HIS A 165 1.09 -3.36 5.42
C HIS A 165 0.00 -3.82 6.39
N ALA A 166 -1.13 -3.13 6.46
CA ALA A 166 -2.26 -3.53 7.30
C ALA A 166 -2.85 -4.90 6.92
N LEU A 167 -2.65 -5.36 5.68
CA LEU A 167 -2.98 -6.71 5.21
C LEU A 167 -1.90 -7.76 5.51
N GLY A 168 -0.72 -7.38 6.02
CA GLY A 168 0.34 -8.30 6.41
C GLY A 168 1.51 -8.40 5.44
N PHE A 169 1.66 -7.47 4.48
CA PHE A 169 2.77 -7.47 3.52
C PHE A 169 3.91 -6.59 4.00
N GLN A 170 5.12 -7.14 4.01
CA GLN A 170 6.38 -6.43 4.21
C GLN A 170 6.88 -5.88 2.87
N HIS A 171 7.96 -5.10 2.93
CA HIS A 171 8.58 -4.58 1.71
C HIS A 171 9.23 -5.69 0.87
N GLU A 172 9.18 -5.52 -0.44
CA GLU A 172 9.69 -6.50 -1.39
C GLU A 172 11.21 -6.70 -1.27
N GLN A 173 11.99 -5.62 -1.02
CA GLN A 173 13.44 -5.69 -0.87
C GLN A 173 13.89 -6.32 0.45
N THR A 174 12.99 -6.59 1.39
CA THR A 174 13.31 -7.29 2.65
C THR A 174 12.94 -8.78 2.62
N ARG A 175 12.44 -9.28 1.50
CA ARG A 175 12.17 -10.71 1.30
C ARG A 175 13.39 -11.56 1.62
N SER A 176 13.14 -12.75 2.17
CA SER A 176 14.20 -13.72 2.55
C SER A 176 15.10 -14.12 1.38
N ASP A 177 14.58 -14.09 0.14
CA ASP A 177 15.29 -14.47 -1.09
C ASP A 177 15.79 -13.25 -1.91
N ARG A 178 15.67 -12.00 -1.41
CA ARG A 178 15.94 -10.76 -2.17
C ARG A 178 17.34 -10.69 -2.78
N ASP A 179 18.36 -11.29 -2.15
CA ASP A 179 19.76 -11.21 -2.62
C ASP A 179 19.98 -11.90 -3.98
N SER A 180 19.05 -12.77 -4.40
CA SER A 180 19.03 -13.33 -5.76
C SER A 180 18.58 -12.32 -6.82
N TYR A 181 17.95 -11.22 -6.42
CA TYR A 181 17.28 -10.26 -7.31
C TYR A 181 17.84 -8.84 -7.23
N VAL A 182 18.25 -8.41 -6.04
CA VAL A 182 18.80 -7.07 -5.81
C VAL A 182 20.05 -7.14 -4.96
N ARG A 183 20.97 -6.19 -5.22
CA ARG A 183 22.16 -5.96 -4.42
C ARG A 183 21.98 -4.69 -3.59
N ILE A 184 22.24 -4.76 -2.30
CA ILE A 184 22.24 -3.60 -1.39
C ILE A 184 23.67 -3.02 -1.37
N ILE A 185 23.76 -1.71 -1.57
CA ILE A 185 25.02 -0.95 -1.54
C ILE A 185 25.11 -0.26 -0.18
N TRP A 186 25.63 -1.00 0.79
CA TRP A 186 25.68 -0.58 2.20
C TRP A 186 26.45 0.72 2.42
N ASP A 187 27.51 0.98 1.64
CA ASP A 187 28.33 2.19 1.72
C ASP A 187 27.55 3.47 1.37
N ASN A 188 26.43 3.34 0.70
CA ASN A 188 25.56 4.47 0.34
C ASN A 188 24.41 4.69 1.33
N ILE A 189 24.27 3.82 2.34
CA ILE A 189 23.18 3.86 3.32
C ILE A 189 23.67 4.52 4.61
N ASN A 190 22.83 5.36 5.22
CA ASN A 190 23.08 5.81 6.58
C ASN A 190 23.17 4.60 7.51
N SER A 191 24.30 4.45 8.23
CA SER A 191 24.56 3.29 9.10
C SER A 191 23.50 3.12 10.18
N GLU A 192 22.93 4.22 10.71
CA GLU A 192 21.85 4.21 11.68
C GLU A 192 20.53 3.67 11.11
N MET A 193 20.36 3.75 9.78
CA MET A 193 19.17 3.29 9.04
C MET A 193 19.36 1.95 8.33
N ALA A 194 20.55 1.34 8.45
CA ALA A 194 20.90 0.09 7.77
C ALA A 194 19.94 -1.07 8.11
N PHE A 195 19.36 -1.06 9.32
CA PHE A 195 18.41 -2.07 9.77
C PHE A 195 17.15 -2.16 8.90
N ASN A 196 16.77 -1.08 8.20
CA ASN A 196 15.63 -1.05 7.27
C ASN A 196 15.85 -1.91 6.01
N PHE A 197 17.07 -2.41 5.81
CA PHE A 197 17.44 -3.28 4.70
C PHE A 197 17.72 -4.73 5.13
N TYR A 198 17.54 -5.08 6.40
CA TYR A 198 17.73 -6.46 6.83
C TYR A 198 16.63 -7.35 6.28
N LYS A 199 17.02 -8.55 5.84
CA LYS A 199 16.05 -9.54 5.35
C LYS A 199 15.13 -9.99 6.48
N GLN A 200 13.86 -10.11 6.15
CA GLN A 200 12.85 -10.64 7.03
C GLN A 200 12.60 -12.13 6.75
N ASP A 201 12.10 -12.86 7.73
CA ASP A 201 11.66 -14.25 7.56
C ASP A 201 10.27 -14.27 6.91
N THR A 202 10.23 -14.10 5.59
CA THR A 202 9.01 -13.91 4.82
C THR A 202 8.46 -15.23 4.26
N ASN A 203 7.15 -15.39 4.28
CA ASN A 203 6.48 -16.36 3.43
C ASN A 203 6.26 -15.75 2.03
N ASN A 204 7.09 -16.16 1.07
CA ASN A 204 7.03 -15.61 -0.29
C ASN A 204 5.87 -16.17 -1.14
N LEU A 205 4.99 -16.99 -0.57
CA LEU A 205 3.78 -17.56 -1.21
C LEU A 205 4.07 -18.28 -2.55
N ASN A 206 5.30 -18.76 -2.73
CA ASN A 206 5.82 -19.34 -3.99
C ASN A 206 5.67 -18.40 -5.19
N THR A 207 5.65 -17.08 -4.95
CA THR A 207 5.60 -16.07 -6.01
C THR A 207 6.99 -15.58 -6.37
N PRO A 208 7.26 -15.24 -7.65
CA PRO A 208 8.51 -14.64 -8.04
C PRO A 208 8.70 -13.27 -7.36
N TYR A 209 9.95 -12.82 -7.30
CA TYR A 209 10.28 -11.47 -6.86
C TYR A 209 9.68 -10.45 -7.84
N ASP A 210 9.04 -9.40 -7.33
CA ASP A 210 8.32 -8.44 -8.15
C ASP A 210 8.94 -7.04 -8.07
N TYR A 211 9.77 -6.72 -9.06
CA TYR A 211 10.38 -5.39 -9.20
C TYR A 211 9.35 -4.26 -9.38
N SER A 212 8.13 -4.61 -9.84
CA SER A 212 7.03 -3.68 -10.05
C SER A 212 6.11 -3.56 -8.85
N SER A 213 6.38 -4.27 -7.75
CA SER A 213 5.58 -4.18 -6.53
C SER A 213 5.54 -2.75 -6.01
N ILE A 214 4.35 -2.30 -5.58
CA ILE A 214 4.23 -1.02 -4.88
C ILE A 214 4.92 -1.05 -3.51
N MET A 215 5.21 -2.25 -2.99
CA MET A 215 5.96 -2.47 -1.75
C MET A 215 7.47 -2.47 -1.96
N HIS A 216 7.98 -2.20 -3.18
CA HIS A 216 9.42 -2.18 -3.46
C HIS A 216 9.97 -0.76 -3.33
N TYR A 217 11.02 -0.59 -2.52
CA TYR A 217 11.73 0.68 -2.43
C TYR A 217 12.28 1.14 -3.78
N GLY A 218 12.42 2.45 -3.94
CA GLY A 218 13.19 3.05 -5.01
C GLY A 218 14.70 2.82 -4.83
N ARG A 219 15.46 3.12 -5.89
CA ARG A 219 16.91 2.87 -5.95
C ARG A 219 17.70 3.62 -4.87
N THR A 220 17.24 4.78 -4.45
CA THR A 220 17.96 5.71 -3.58
C THR A 220 17.40 5.79 -2.15
N ALA A 221 16.58 4.81 -1.75
CA ALA A 221 16.01 4.77 -0.40
C ALA A 221 17.12 4.87 0.68
N PHE A 222 16.95 5.77 1.65
CA PHE A 222 17.91 6.02 2.74
C PHE A 222 19.35 6.36 2.29
N THR A 223 19.52 6.90 1.10
CA THR A 223 20.85 7.28 0.58
C THR A 223 21.44 8.47 1.34
N ILE A 224 22.75 8.45 1.59
CA ILE A 224 23.50 9.56 2.21
C ILE A 224 24.18 10.48 1.18
N ASN A 225 24.25 10.06 -0.09
CA ASN A 225 25.05 10.70 -1.12
C ASN A 225 24.34 10.82 -2.48
N GLY A 226 23.03 10.50 -2.55
CA GLY A 226 22.22 10.53 -3.77
C GLY A 226 22.48 9.34 -4.72
N ARG A 227 23.35 8.40 -4.36
CA ARG A 227 23.63 7.21 -5.18
C ARG A 227 22.69 6.06 -4.82
N ASP A 228 22.65 5.06 -5.72
CA ASP A 228 21.84 3.88 -5.51
C ASP A 228 22.22 3.15 -4.22
N THR A 229 21.21 2.82 -3.43
CA THR A 229 21.28 1.92 -2.27
C THR A 229 20.78 0.52 -2.61
N ILE A 230 19.92 0.41 -3.64
CA ILE A 230 19.41 -0.84 -4.17
C ILE A 230 19.68 -0.91 -5.67
N VAL A 231 20.33 -1.96 -6.12
CA VAL A 231 20.63 -2.21 -7.54
C VAL A 231 20.03 -3.54 -7.97
N PRO A 232 18.99 -3.53 -8.83
CA PRO A 232 18.43 -4.76 -9.40
C PRO A 232 19.46 -5.50 -10.26
N ASN A 233 19.61 -6.82 -10.05
CA ASN A 233 20.56 -7.66 -10.80
C ASN A 233 20.19 -7.73 -12.30
N SER A 234 18.89 -7.61 -12.61
CA SER A 234 18.35 -7.61 -13.98
C SER A 234 18.38 -6.25 -14.67
N GLY A 235 18.75 -5.17 -13.97
CA GLY A 235 18.61 -3.81 -14.46
C GLY A 235 17.16 -3.28 -14.47
N ALA A 236 16.21 -4.01 -13.91
CA ALA A 236 14.80 -3.61 -13.85
C ALA A 236 14.60 -2.26 -13.15
N LYS A 237 13.52 -1.57 -13.50
CA LYS A 237 13.06 -0.39 -12.76
C LYS A 237 12.39 -0.85 -11.47
N ILE A 238 12.62 -0.13 -10.38
CA ILE A 238 12.05 -0.34 -9.05
C ILE A 238 11.52 0.97 -8.46
N GLY A 239 10.67 0.88 -7.43
CA GLY A 239 10.05 2.06 -6.82
C GLY A 239 8.98 2.68 -7.73
N GLN A 240 8.11 1.84 -8.33
CA GLN A 240 7.02 2.29 -9.19
C GLN A 240 5.97 3.10 -8.41
N ARG A 241 5.15 3.87 -9.12
CA ARG A 241 4.35 4.97 -8.57
C ARG A 241 2.85 4.86 -8.84
N GLN A 242 2.43 3.91 -9.68
CA GLN A 242 1.08 3.89 -10.27
C GLN A 242 0.05 3.11 -9.44
N GLY A 243 0.49 2.24 -8.52
CA GLY A 243 -0.41 1.43 -7.71
C GLY A 243 -0.04 -0.06 -7.68
N MET A 244 -0.91 -0.88 -7.10
CA MET A 244 -0.68 -2.32 -6.97
C MET A 244 -0.38 -2.99 -8.29
N SER A 245 0.75 -3.68 -8.37
CA SER A 245 1.12 -4.55 -9.48
C SER A 245 0.19 -5.76 -9.61
N ARG A 246 0.34 -6.52 -10.70
CA ARG A 246 -0.30 -7.84 -10.81
C ARG A 246 0.23 -8.83 -9.77
N GLY A 247 1.51 -8.70 -9.39
CA GLY A 247 2.14 -9.51 -8.35
C GLY A 247 1.56 -9.21 -6.98
N ASP A 248 1.37 -7.94 -6.62
CA ASP A 248 0.75 -7.52 -5.37
C ASP A 248 -0.66 -8.13 -5.22
N VAL A 249 -1.49 -8.00 -6.27
CA VAL A 249 -2.84 -8.58 -6.28
C VAL A 249 -2.84 -10.11 -6.18
N ALA A 250 -1.94 -10.77 -6.91
CA ALA A 250 -1.81 -12.22 -6.84
C ALA A 250 -1.44 -12.69 -5.43
N ARG A 251 -0.53 -11.98 -4.75
CA ARG A 251 -0.14 -12.30 -3.37
C ARG A 251 -1.26 -12.07 -2.36
N ILE A 252 -2.05 -10.99 -2.51
CA ILE A 252 -3.26 -10.81 -1.70
C ILE A 252 -4.17 -12.03 -1.85
N ASN A 253 -4.43 -12.44 -3.08
CA ASN A 253 -5.33 -13.57 -3.36
C ASN A 253 -4.79 -14.89 -2.82
N LEU A 254 -3.47 -15.13 -2.90
CA LEU A 254 -2.83 -16.31 -2.32
C LEU A 254 -2.85 -16.29 -0.78
N LEU A 255 -2.50 -15.17 -0.17
CA LEU A 255 -2.43 -15.05 1.30
C LEU A 255 -3.80 -15.24 1.94
N TYR A 256 -4.82 -14.68 1.32
CA TYR A 256 -6.19 -14.71 1.83
C TYR A 256 -7.04 -15.84 1.22
N GLY A 257 -6.53 -16.60 0.26
CA GLY A 257 -7.24 -17.71 -0.39
C GLY A 257 -8.48 -17.22 -1.17
N CYS A 258 -8.36 -16.08 -1.85
CA CYS A 258 -9.47 -15.54 -2.64
C CYS A 258 -9.81 -16.44 -3.91
#